data_96e1d8f3c18e0e8a62ea46e32d479d1d
#
_entry.id   96e1d8f3c18e0e8a62ea46e32d479d1d
#
_cell.length_a   1.000
_cell.length_b   1.000
_cell.length_c   1.000
_cell.angle_alpha   90.00
_cell.angle_beta   90.00
_cell.angle_gamma   90.00
#
_symmetry.space_group_name_H-M   'P 1'
#
loop_
_entity.id
_entity.type
_entity.pdbx_description
1 polymer ?
#
loop_
_entity_poly.entity_id
_entity_poly.type
_entity_poly.pdbx_seq_one_letter_code
_entity_poly.pdbx_strand_id
1 'polypeptide(L)'
;CSAVVPVMKEQKYGKIVNISSGTALKGSPSRIHYVTSKAAVIGYTKSLAMEVGEHNIYVNCVAPGSTLAEENPTPEIIAVREKAASNRCIKRVQRPEDLAGPLAFFMGPDSDFITGQTLVVDGGSCLH
;
A
#
# COMPACT_ATOMS: atom_id res chain seq x y z
N CYS A 1 -12.10 8.11 -4.66
CA CYS A 1 -12.39 8.84 -3.40
C CYS A 1 -13.48 9.89 -3.56
N SER A 2 -13.58 10.60 -4.69
CA SER A 2 -14.60 11.65 -4.89
C SER A 2 -16.04 11.17 -4.69
N ALA A 3 -16.35 9.90 -4.95
CA ALA A 3 -17.68 9.34 -4.74
C ALA A 3 -17.96 8.95 -3.26
N VAL A 4 -16.94 8.53 -2.50
CA VAL A 4 -17.14 8.01 -1.13
C VAL A 4 -16.94 9.09 -0.06
N VAL A 5 -16.11 10.10 -0.31
CA VAL A 5 -15.80 11.16 0.66
C VAL A 5 -17.05 11.94 1.10
N PRO A 6 -17.99 12.35 0.21
CA PRO A 6 -19.21 13.02 0.65
C PRO A 6 -20.03 12.17 1.63
N VAL A 7 -20.18 10.88 1.36
CA VAL A 7 -20.92 9.95 2.24
C VAL A 7 -20.22 9.82 3.59
N MET A 8 -18.89 9.66 3.59
CA MET A 8 -18.12 9.58 4.84
C MET A 8 -18.17 10.88 5.66
N LYS A 9 -18.24 12.05 5.00
CA LYS A 9 -18.44 13.34 5.68
C LYS A 9 -19.79 13.41 6.39
N GLU A 10 -20.87 12.94 5.75
CA GLU A 10 -22.19 12.84 6.36
C GLU A 10 -22.19 11.87 7.56
N GLN A 11 -21.48 10.74 7.45
CA GLN A 11 -21.32 9.77 8.53
C GLN A 11 -20.41 10.27 9.66
N LYS A 12 -19.62 11.34 9.44
CA LYS A 12 -18.60 11.87 10.35
C LYS A 12 -17.55 10.83 10.76
N TYR A 13 -17.31 9.86 9.90
CA TYR A 13 -16.30 8.80 10.06
C TYR A 13 -16.05 8.08 8.73
N GLY A 14 -14.78 7.72 8.49
CA GLY A 14 -14.42 6.91 7.33
C GLY A 14 -12.97 6.44 7.35
N LYS A 15 -12.72 5.31 6.70
CA LYS A 15 -11.37 4.75 6.48
C LYS A 15 -11.14 4.55 5.00
N ILE A 16 -10.03 5.08 4.49
CA ILE A 16 -9.59 4.93 3.10
C ILE A 16 -8.18 4.36 3.13
N VAL A 17 -7.96 3.23 2.46
CA VAL A 17 -6.63 2.67 2.29
C VAL A 17 -6.31 2.58 0.81
N ASN A 18 -5.36 3.37 0.38
CA ASN A 18 -4.84 3.37 -0.99
C ASN A 18 -3.71 2.34 -1.14
N ILE A 19 -3.57 1.78 -2.32
CA ILE A 19 -2.51 0.79 -2.60
C ILE A 19 -1.47 1.40 -3.55
N SER A 20 -0.26 1.64 -3.00
CA SER A 20 0.91 2.06 -3.75
C SER A 20 1.80 0.84 -4.08
N SER A 21 3.10 1.01 -4.00
CA SER A 21 4.12 -0.04 -4.20
C SER A 21 5.41 0.39 -3.51
N GLY A 22 6.16 -0.55 -2.97
CA GLY A 22 7.51 -0.28 -2.46
C GLY A 22 8.45 0.32 -3.51
N THR A 23 8.22 0.06 -4.81
CA THR A 23 8.98 0.69 -5.90
C THR A 23 8.77 2.19 -6.00
N ALA A 24 7.67 2.74 -5.50
CA ALA A 24 7.43 4.18 -5.44
C ALA A 24 8.45 4.92 -4.56
N LEU A 25 9.06 4.22 -3.60
CA LEU A 25 10.03 4.78 -2.67
C LEU A 25 11.49 4.54 -3.11
N LYS A 26 11.78 3.36 -3.71
CA LYS A 26 13.16 2.99 -4.08
C LYS A 26 13.48 3.14 -5.57
N GLY A 27 12.46 3.36 -6.40
CA GLY A 27 12.62 3.30 -7.86
C GLY A 27 12.62 1.87 -8.41
N SER A 28 12.51 1.75 -9.73
CA SER A 28 12.67 0.48 -10.46
C SER A 28 13.03 0.78 -11.92
N PRO A 29 14.13 0.25 -12.43
CA PRO A 29 14.51 0.44 -13.84
C PRO A 29 13.43 -0.11 -14.76
N SER A 30 13.29 0.49 -15.94
CA SER A 30 12.31 0.11 -17.00
C SER A 30 10.83 0.23 -16.62
N ARG A 31 10.50 0.88 -15.47
CA ARG A 31 9.13 1.04 -14.97
C ARG A 31 8.78 2.48 -14.59
N ILE A 32 9.31 3.47 -15.28
CA ILE A 32 9.14 4.90 -14.94
C ILE A 32 7.65 5.25 -14.79
N HIS A 33 6.80 4.89 -15.75
CA HIS A 33 5.36 5.16 -15.70
C HIS A 33 4.67 4.54 -14.48
N TYR A 34 5.02 3.29 -14.15
CA TYR A 34 4.47 2.59 -12.99
C TYR A 34 4.93 3.23 -11.68
N VAL A 35 6.23 3.48 -11.53
CA VAL A 35 6.81 4.12 -10.34
C VAL A 35 6.18 5.50 -10.12
N THR A 36 6.07 6.31 -11.18
CA THR A 36 5.44 7.64 -11.12
C THR A 36 3.98 7.55 -10.68
N SER A 37 3.21 6.64 -11.25
CA SER A 37 1.80 6.45 -10.87
C SER A 37 1.65 6.03 -9.40
N LYS A 38 2.51 5.15 -8.92
CA LYS A 38 2.47 4.66 -7.53
C LYS A 38 3.01 5.69 -6.53
N ALA A 39 3.97 6.53 -6.92
CA ALA A 39 4.41 7.68 -6.13
C ALA A 39 3.30 8.74 -6.02
N ALA A 40 2.55 8.98 -7.09
CA ALA A 40 1.40 9.89 -7.09
C ALA A 40 0.33 9.43 -6.07
N VAL A 41 0.11 8.13 -5.89
CA VAL A 41 -0.82 7.59 -4.88
C VAL A 41 -0.38 7.98 -3.46
N ILE A 42 0.91 8.00 -3.17
CA ILE A 42 1.44 8.42 -1.87
C ILE A 42 1.17 9.91 -1.64
N GLY A 43 1.47 10.76 -2.63
CA GLY A 43 1.20 12.19 -2.55
C GLY A 43 -0.30 12.49 -2.40
N TYR A 44 -1.13 11.81 -3.19
CA TYR A 44 -2.59 11.91 -3.09
C TYR A 44 -3.11 11.51 -1.71
N THR A 45 -2.59 10.43 -1.12
CA THR A 45 -2.96 9.97 0.23
C THR A 45 -2.72 11.05 1.27
N LYS A 46 -1.55 11.69 1.23
CA LYS A 46 -1.19 12.78 2.17
C LYS A 46 -2.10 13.99 2.00
N SER A 47 -2.31 14.43 0.77
CA SER A 47 -3.15 15.61 0.49
C SER A 47 -4.60 15.37 0.90
N LEU A 48 -5.16 14.21 0.55
CA LEU A 48 -6.54 13.87 0.93
C LEU A 48 -6.69 13.75 2.45
N ALA A 49 -5.71 13.16 3.15
CA ALA A 49 -5.73 13.06 4.60
C ALA A 49 -5.83 14.45 5.29
N MET A 50 -5.09 15.44 4.76
CA MET A 50 -5.17 16.82 5.26
C MET A 50 -6.53 17.47 4.98
N GLU A 51 -7.13 17.18 3.83
CA GLU A 51 -8.40 17.77 3.41
C GLU A 51 -9.60 17.23 4.21
N VAL A 52 -9.57 15.96 4.62
CA VAL A 52 -10.75 15.30 5.20
C VAL A 52 -10.60 14.95 6.69
N GLY A 53 -9.46 15.22 7.29
CA GLY A 53 -9.15 14.82 8.68
C GLY A 53 -10.10 15.44 9.72
N GLU A 54 -10.56 16.68 9.51
CA GLU A 54 -11.54 17.35 10.39
C GLU A 54 -12.90 16.63 10.46
N HIS A 55 -13.18 15.74 9.49
CA HIS A 55 -14.41 14.96 9.43
C HIS A 55 -14.24 13.54 10.02
N ASN A 56 -13.14 13.26 10.73
CA ASN A 56 -12.78 11.92 11.22
C ASN A 56 -12.68 10.89 10.08
N ILE A 57 -12.17 11.31 8.92
CA ILE A 57 -11.87 10.42 7.80
C ILE A 57 -10.36 10.22 7.76
N TYR A 58 -9.94 8.97 7.91
CA TYR A 58 -8.53 8.58 7.95
C TYR A 58 -8.12 8.00 6.61
N VAL A 59 -7.06 8.53 6.02
CA VAL A 59 -6.59 8.13 4.69
C VAL A 59 -5.15 7.67 4.79
N ASN A 60 -4.93 6.39 4.59
CA ASN A 60 -3.59 5.80 4.64
C ASN A 60 -3.27 5.02 3.36
N CYS A 61 -2.04 4.59 3.25
CA CYS A 61 -1.53 3.87 2.09
C CYS A 61 -0.79 2.61 2.53
N VAL A 62 -1.00 1.51 1.84
CA VAL A 62 -0.14 0.33 1.91
C VAL A 62 0.69 0.25 0.64
N ALA A 63 1.99 0.00 0.79
CA ALA A 63 2.95 -0.15 -0.30
C ALA A 63 3.51 -1.58 -0.32
N PRO A 64 2.87 -2.53 -1.04
CA PRO A 64 3.34 -3.90 -1.13
C PRO A 64 4.67 -4.05 -1.85
N GLY A 65 5.39 -5.10 -1.51
CA GLY A 65 6.52 -5.60 -2.27
C GLY A 65 6.10 -6.50 -3.45
N SER A 66 7.07 -7.28 -3.95
CA SER A 66 6.84 -8.29 -4.99
C SER A 66 6.04 -9.46 -4.40
N THR A 67 4.75 -9.50 -4.71
CA THR A 67 3.76 -10.46 -4.18
C THR A 67 3.39 -11.47 -5.26
N LEU A 68 3.33 -12.75 -4.91
CA LEU A 68 2.80 -13.81 -5.77
C LEU A 68 1.29 -13.90 -5.52
N ALA A 69 0.51 -13.28 -6.41
CA ALA A 69 -0.94 -13.20 -6.31
C ALA A 69 -1.66 -14.00 -7.41
N GLU A 70 -0.91 -14.55 -8.35
CA GLU A 70 -1.42 -15.36 -9.46
C GLU A 70 -1.91 -16.73 -8.95
N GLU A 71 -3.12 -17.17 -9.33
CA GLU A 71 -3.68 -18.48 -8.95
C GLU A 71 -2.86 -19.63 -9.55
N ASN A 72 -2.43 -19.49 -10.82
CA ASN A 72 -1.65 -20.48 -11.55
C ASN A 72 -0.37 -19.83 -12.09
N PRO A 73 0.63 -19.55 -11.23
CA PRO A 73 1.84 -18.87 -11.67
C PRO A 73 2.69 -19.76 -12.58
N THR A 74 3.22 -19.19 -13.66
CA THR A 74 4.19 -19.88 -14.50
C THR A 74 5.54 -19.99 -13.80
N PRO A 75 6.43 -20.95 -14.23
CA PRO A 75 7.77 -21.07 -13.68
C PRO A 75 8.58 -19.78 -13.71
N GLU A 76 8.41 -18.96 -14.75
CA GLU A 76 9.07 -17.66 -14.90
C GLU A 76 8.59 -16.66 -13.84
N ILE A 77 7.28 -16.62 -13.56
CA ILE A 77 6.70 -15.77 -12.52
C ILE A 77 7.25 -16.19 -11.15
N ILE A 78 7.26 -17.50 -10.87
CA ILE A 78 7.80 -18.05 -9.62
C ILE A 78 9.27 -17.63 -9.45
N ALA A 79 10.10 -17.83 -10.46
CA ALA A 79 11.52 -17.45 -10.44
C ALA A 79 11.74 -15.97 -10.16
N VAL A 80 10.92 -15.09 -10.74
CA VAL A 80 10.96 -13.64 -10.48
C VAL A 80 10.62 -13.32 -9.02
N ARG A 81 9.61 -13.99 -8.44
CA ARG A 81 9.21 -13.77 -7.04
C ARG A 81 10.26 -14.32 -6.06
N GLU A 82 10.86 -15.46 -6.35
CA GLU A 82 11.94 -16.05 -5.55
C GLU A 82 13.20 -15.16 -5.58
N LYS A 83 13.57 -14.64 -6.75
CA LYS A 83 14.66 -13.66 -6.87
C LYS A 83 14.39 -12.40 -6.06
N ALA A 84 13.15 -11.90 -6.06
CA ALA A 84 12.77 -10.77 -5.21
C ALA A 84 12.87 -11.14 -3.73
N ALA A 85 12.48 -12.35 -3.34
CA ALA A 85 12.57 -12.85 -1.97
C ALA A 85 14.01 -12.94 -1.48
N SER A 86 14.95 -13.36 -2.33
CA SER A 86 16.38 -13.45 -1.96
C SER A 86 17.01 -12.09 -1.63
N ASN A 87 16.45 -11.00 -2.14
CA ASN A 87 16.97 -9.63 -1.98
C ASN A 87 16.30 -8.83 -0.85
N ARG A 88 15.41 -9.43 -0.05
CA ARG A 88 14.76 -8.78 1.09
C ARG A 88 15.23 -9.34 2.44
N CYS A 89 14.90 -8.70 3.54
CA CYS A 89 15.29 -9.19 4.86
C CYS A 89 14.60 -10.51 5.20
N ILE A 90 13.28 -10.61 4.97
CA ILE A 90 12.51 -11.83 5.17
C ILE A 90 12.59 -12.69 3.90
N LYS A 91 13.34 -13.79 3.95
CA LYS A 91 13.74 -14.63 2.80
C LYS A 91 12.65 -15.60 2.35
N ARG A 92 11.45 -15.11 2.12
CA ARG A 92 10.36 -15.92 1.55
C ARG A 92 9.55 -15.10 0.53
N VAL A 93 8.84 -15.79 -0.34
CA VAL A 93 7.93 -15.16 -1.29
C VAL A 93 6.76 -14.55 -0.51
N GLN A 94 6.45 -13.28 -0.81
CA GLN A 94 5.29 -12.58 -0.27
C GLN A 94 4.01 -13.09 -0.92
N ARG A 95 2.97 -13.26 -0.12
CA ARG A 95 1.66 -13.72 -0.53
C ARG A 95 0.60 -12.67 -0.20
N PRO A 96 -0.61 -12.74 -0.83
CA PRO A 96 -1.71 -11.81 -0.52
C PRO A 96 -2.07 -11.76 0.97
N GLU A 97 -1.98 -12.89 1.67
CA GLU A 97 -2.27 -13.01 3.11
C GLU A 97 -1.36 -12.13 3.97
N ASP A 98 -0.14 -11.84 3.52
CA ASP A 98 0.79 -10.94 4.22
C ASP A 98 0.30 -9.49 4.24
N LEU A 99 -0.64 -9.13 3.37
CA LEU A 99 -1.20 -7.79 3.27
C LEU A 99 -2.51 -7.65 4.06
N ALA A 100 -3.18 -8.77 4.36
CA ALA A 100 -4.49 -8.77 5.02
C ALA A 100 -4.45 -8.11 6.41
N GLY A 101 -3.46 -8.45 7.23
CA GLY A 101 -3.28 -7.86 8.56
C GLY A 101 -3.08 -6.35 8.54
N PRO A 102 -2.09 -5.81 7.79
CA PRO A 102 -1.89 -4.38 7.61
C PRO A 102 -3.12 -3.63 7.09
N LEU A 103 -3.85 -4.20 6.15
CA LEU A 103 -5.09 -3.62 5.63
C LEU A 103 -6.18 -3.61 6.70
N ALA A 104 -6.39 -4.72 7.41
CA ALA A 104 -7.36 -4.81 8.50
C ALA A 104 -7.05 -3.81 9.62
N PHE A 105 -5.78 -3.63 9.97
CA PHE A 105 -5.33 -2.63 10.95
C PHE A 105 -5.74 -1.22 10.53
N PHE A 106 -5.44 -0.81 9.29
CA PHE A 106 -5.82 0.52 8.81
C PHE A 106 -7.32 0.71 8.63
N MET A 107 -8.09 -0.37 8.42
CA MET A 107 -9.54 -0.33 8.31
C MET A 107 -10.25 -0.41 9.66
N GLY A 108 -9.53 -0.80 10.71
CA GLY A 108 -10.06 -0.96 12.07
C GLY A 108 -9.92 0.28 12.94
N PRO A 109 -10.58 0.31 14.11
CA PRO A 109 -10.53 1.43 15.06
C PRO A 109 -9.15 1.62 15.71
N ASP A 110 -8.31 0.58 15.75
CA ASP A 110 -6.96 0.65 16.35
C ASP A 110 -6.03 1.63 15.63
N SER A 111 -6.41 2.08 14.42
CA SER A 111 -5.72 3.11 13.66
C SER A 111 -6.39 4.49 13.71
N ASP A 112 -7.28 4.74 14.66
CA ASP A 112 -8.02 6.02 14.82
C ASP A 112 -7.14 7.14 15.39
N PHE A 113 -6.00 7.35 14.98
CA PHE A 113 -5.13 8.52 15.14
C PHE A 113 -3.98 8.46 14.13
N ILE A 114 -4.13 7.59 13.11
CA ILE A 114 -3.15 7.41 12.05
C ILE A 114 -3.79 7.83 10.74
N THR A 115 -3.26 8.88 10.12
CA THR A 115 -3.70 9.35 8.81
C THR A 115 -2.53 9.90 8.00
N GLY A 116 -2.61 9.89 6.68
CA GLY A 116 -1.57 10.36 5.77
C GLY A 116 -0.32 9.47 5.71
N GLN A 117 -0.34 8.29 6.33
CA GLN A 117 0.83 7.42 6.44
C GLN A 117 0.91 6.40 5.29
N THR A 118 2.13 6.00 4.99
CA THR A 118 2.41 4.91 4.04
C THR A 118 3.15 3.81 4.77
N LEU A 119 2.52 2.64 4.86
CA LEU A 119 3.11 1.44 5.44
C LEU A 119 3.66 0.56 4.32
N VAL A 120 4.97 0.35 4.33
CA VAL A 120 5.64 -0.56 3.41
C VAL A 120 5.52 -1.98 3.96
N VAL A 121 4.96 -2.88 3.13
CA VAL A 121 4.79 -4.29 3.47
C VAL A 121 5.47 -5.11 2.38
N ASP A 122 6.78 -5.30 2.51
CA ASP A 122 7.62 -5.90 1.46
C ASP A 122 8.72 -6.84 1.98
N GLY A 123 8.64 -7.18 3.27
CA GLY A 123 9.63 -8.06 3.91
C GLY A 123 11.02 -7.44 4.06
N GLY A 124 11.10 -6.10 4.09
CA GLY A 124 12.36 -5.38 4.20
C GLY A 124 13.14 -5.31 2.89
N SER A 125 12.44 -5.22 1.75
CA SER A 125 13.04 -4.95 0.44
C SER A 125 13.36 -3.46 0.25
N CYS A 126 12.59 -2.59 0.90
CA CYS A 126 12.78 -1.15 0.93
C CYS A 126 12.81 -0.68 2.39
N LEU A 127 13.98 -0.34 2.88
CA LEU A 127 14.17 0.28 4.19
C LEU A 127 14.28 1.79 3.99
N HIS A 128 13.52 2.56 4.72
CA HIS A 128 13.43 4.02 4.61
C HIS A 128 13.25 4.69 5.97
#